data_8b81eafc50932a72418ffe30c2ccbb09
#
_entry.id   8b81eafc50932a72418ffe30c2ccbb09
#
_cell.length_a   1.000
_cell.length_b   1.000
_cell.length_c   1.000
_cell.angle_alpha   90.00
_cell.angle_beta   90.00
_cell.angle_gamma   90.00
#
_symmetry.space_group_name_H-M   'P 1'
#
loop_
_entity.id
_entity.type
_entity.pdbx_description
1 polymer ?
#
loop_
_entity_poly.entity_id
_entity_poly.type
_entity_poly.pdbx_seq_one_letter_code
_entity_poly.pdbx_strand_id
1 'polypeptide(L)'
;MRIEPSVVSDLITKADRLQLAAVIPADYGRIDIAKELLDLRSRLSKKIDEKLQPWFILLDESVQFFVQFERFLYQFPLSSELMGYAVMVSKLKRDILSIRELLAIGQDMTARVLARTFVEDIEIAMALALSADTCRAFASTHDTNDFWNKHIGYGKVYDKMTQYLLACGVPEDRARVLVERHRQAKKMFSESTHGGRNSSLFSAFSPALSAPANSTSFP
;
A
#
# COMPACT_ATOMS: atom_id res chain seq x y z
N MET A 1 -3.25 23.46 -8.90
CA MET A 1 -4.37 23.76 -9.82
C MET A 1 -5.46 24.43 -8.98
N ARG A 2 -5.75 25.72 -9.18
CA ARG A 2 -6.90 26.40 -8.54
C ARG A 2 -8.12 26.16 -9.41
N ILE A 3 -9.17 25.62 -8.82
CA ILE A 3 -10.46 25.49 -9.52
C ILE A 3 -11.07 26.88 -9.60
N GLU A 4 -11.44 27.32 -10.81
CA GLU A 4 -12.08 28.60 -11.03
C GLU A 4 -13.39 28.68 -10.23
N PRO A 5 -13.66 29.81 -9.53
CA PRO A 5 -14.89 29.98 -8.73
C PRO A 5 -16.18 29.78 -9.53
N SER A 6 -16.18 30.08 -10.82
CA SER A 6 -17.27 29.85 -11.75
C SER A 6 -17.64 28.37 -11.87
N VAL A 7 -16.64 27.47 -11.92
CA VAL A 7 -16.88 26.03 -12.00
C VAL A 7 -17.53 25.50 -10.72
N VAL A 8 -17.13 26.01 -9.55
CA VAL A 8 -17.75 25.66 -8.28
C VAL A 8 -19.20 26.13 -8.21
N SER A 9 -19.47 27.36 -8.65
CA SER A 9 -20.83 27.93 -8.74
C SER A 9 -21.72 27.11 -9.66
N ASP A 10 -21.23 26.70 -10.83
CA ASP A 10 -21.96 25.86 -11.77
C ASP A 10 -22.27 24.46 -11.21
N LEU A 11 -21.35 23.87 -10.48
CA LEU A 11 -21.57 22.57 -9.81
C LEU A 11 -22.62 22.68 -8.70
N ILE A 12 -22.59 23.74 -7.91
CA ILE A 12 -23.62 24.01 -6.87
C ILE A 12 -24.97 24.19 -7.52
N THR A 13 -25.07 25.00 -8.58
CA THR A 13 -26.32 25.25 -9.31
C THR A 13 -26.88 23.95 -9.93
N LYS A 14 -26.03 23.08 -10.45
CA LYS A 14 -26.43 21.76 -10.95
C LYS A 14 -26.91 20.82 -9.84
N ALA A 15 -26.25 20.83 -8.69
CA ALA A 15 -26.68 20.06 -7.52
C ALA A 15 -28.04 20.52 -7.00
N ASP A 16 -28.29 21.84 -6.97
CA ASP A 16 -29.59 22.41 -6.59
C ASP A 16 -30.70 22.01 -7.59
N ARG A 17 -30.42 22.03 -8.89
CA ARG A 17 -31.38 21.60 -9.92
C ARG A 17 -31.73 20.10 -9.82
N LEU A 18 -30.83 19.27 -9.31
CA LEU A 18 -31.06 17.85 -9.11
C LEU A 18 -31.77 17.53 -7.79
N GLN A 19 -32.25 18.57 -7.05
CA GLN A 19 -32.89 18.44 -5.74
C GLN A 19 -32.02 17.72 -4.69
N LEU A 20 -30.73 17.59 -4.92
CA LEU A 20 -29.80 17.02 -3.94
C LEU A 20 -29.66 17.92 -2.70
N ALA A 21 -29.92 19.22 -2.84
CA ALA A 21 -29.93 20.17 -1.73
C ALA A 21 -31.01 19.86 -0.65
N ALA A 22 -32.09 19.21 -1.03
CA ALA A 22 -33.15 18.81 -0.09
C ALA A 22 -32.73 17.66 0.84
N VAL A 23 -31.63 16.98 0.54
CA VAL A 23 -31.11 15.86 1.33
C VAL A 23 -29.95 16.29 2.24
N ILE A 24 -29.36 17.47 1.98
CA ILE A 24 -28.28 18.02 2.81
C ILE A 24 -28.96 18.87 3.91
N PRO A 25 -28.80 18.52 5.20
CA PRO A 25 -29.34 19.32 6.29
C PRO A 25 -28.85 20.77 6.21
N ALA A 26 -29.73 21.74 6.48
CA ALA A 26 -29.41 23.17 6.43
C ALA A 26 -28.31 23.58 7.45
N ASP A 27 -28.07 22.76 8.43
CA ASP A 27 -27.04 22.88 9.48
C ASP A 27 -25.76 22.07 9.18
N TYR A 28 -25.47 21.83 7.91
CA TYR A 28 -24.21 21.19 7.53
C TYR A 28 -23.04 22.08 8.00
N GLY A 29 -22.79 22.01 9.31
CA GLY A 29 -21.74 22.75 9.98
C GLY A 29 -20.37 22.37 9.41
N ARG A 30 -19.46 23.33 9.40
CA ARG A 30 -18.05 23.03 9.05
C ARG A 30 -17.54 21.99 10.05
N ILE A 31 -17.24 20.80 9.53
CA ILE A 31 -16.59 19.77 10.32
C ILE A 31 -15.14 20.22 10.55
N ASP A 32 -14.71 20.26 11.79
CA ASP A 32 -13.29 20.37 12.12
C ASP A 32 -12.63 19.02 11.81
N ILE A 33 -12.17 18.90 10.58
CA ILE A 33 -11.56 17.65 10.08
C ILE A 33 -10.37 17.22 10.94
N ALA A 34 -9.56 18.15 11.44
CA ALA A 34 -8.42 17.81 12.28
C ALA A 34 -8.87 17.16 13.60
N LYS A 35 -9.90 17.73 14.24
CA LYS A 35 -10.48 17.17 15.46
C LYS A 35 -11.12 15.82 15.22
N GLU A 36 -11.92 15.68 14.15
CA GLU A 36 -12.57 14.42 13.79
C GLU A 36 -11.55 13.30 13.50
N LEU A 37 -10.45 13.60 12.81
CA LEU A 37 -9.38 12.64 12.56
C LEU A 37 -8.66 12.21 13.84
N LEU A 38 -8.41 13.13 14.77
CA LEU A 38 -7.82 12.82 16.07
C LEU A 38 -8.76 11.92 16.91
N ASP A 39 -10.05 12.26 16.95
CA ASP A 39 -11.06 11.49 17.67
C ASP A 39 -11.23 10.10 17.05
N LEU A 40 -11.23 9.98 15.71
CA LEU A 40 -11.27 8.72 15.01
C LEU A 40 -10.05 7.86 15.35
N ARG A 41 -8.85 8.43 15.29
CA ARG A 41 -7.60 7.74 15.64
C ARG A 41 -7.64 7.22 17.07
N SER A 42 -8.08 8.03 18.02
CA SER A 42 -8.20 7.65 19.43
C SER A 42 -9.18 6.49 19.63
N ARG A 43 -10.35 6.54 18.96
CA ARG A 43 -11.36 5.47 19.04
C ARG A 43 -10.89 4.16 18.40
N LEU A 44 -10.17 4.25 17.30
CA LEU A 44 -9.68 3.07 16.57
C LEU A 44 -8.47 2.43 17.26
N SER A 45 -7.55 3.23 17.82
CA SER A 45 -6.33 2.74 18.46
C SER A 45 -6.62 1.62 19.46
N LYS A 46 -7.56 1.83 20.37
CA LYS A 46 -7.93 0.82 21.37
C LYS A 46 -8.44 -0.49 20.74
N LYS A 47 -9.31 -0.40 19.72
CA LYS A 47 -9.84 -1.59 19.03
C LYS A 47 -8.77 -2.31 18.23
N ILE A 48 -7.85 -1.55 17.62
CA ILE A 48 -6.72 -2.07 16.88
C ILE A 48 -5.79 -2.83 17.82
N ASP A 49 -5.43 -2.24 18.95
CA ASP A 49 -4.56 -2.86 19.94
C ASP A 49 -5.16 -4.16 20.50
N GLU A 50 -6.47 -4.19 20.72
CA GLU A 50 -7.14 -5.38 21.24
C GLU A 50 -7.27 -6.52 20.20
N LYS A 51 -7.56 -6.20 18.94
CA LYS A 51 -7.95 -7.20 17.92
C LYS A 51 -6.88 -7.49 16.88
N LEU A 52 -6.04 -6.51 16.56
CA LEU A 52 -5.08 -6.56 15.46
C LEU A 52 -3.63 -6.54 15.94
N GLN A 53 -3.37 -6.55 17.25
CA GLN A 53 -2.03 -6.51 17.83
C GLN A 53 -1.05 -7.49 17.18
N PRO A 54 -1.37 -8.78 16.94
CA PRO A 54 -0.43 -9.70 16.31
C PRO A 54 0.01 -9.25 14.91
N TRP A 55 -0.90 -8.63 14.14
CA TRP A 55 -0.61 -8.11 12.81
C TRP A 55 0.27 -6.87 12.87
N PHE A 56 0.04 -5.98 13.86
CA PHE A 56 0.87 -4.81 14.07
C PHE A 56 2.28 -5.18 14.52
N ILE A 57 2.44 -6.20 15.36
CA ILE A 57 3.76 -6.75 15.69
C ILE A 57 4.49 -7.22 14.43
N LEU A 58 3.82 -7.96 13.53
CA LEU A 58 4.42 -8.40 12.27
C LEU A 58 4.81 -7.23 11.35
N LEU A 59 3.99 -6.18 11.30
CA LEU A 59 4.30 -4.97 10.53
C LEU A 59 5.49 -4.23 11.13
N ASP A 60 5.54 -4.07 12.45
CA ASP A 60 6.64 -3.43 13.16
C ASP A 60 7.95 -4.20 12.99
N GLU A 61 7.93 -5.54 13.07
CA GLU A 61 9.07 -6.40 12.76
C GLU A 61 9.51 -6.27 11.29
N SER A 62 8.57 -6.14 10.36
CA SER A 62 8.88 -5.91 8.96
C SER A 62 9.55 -4.55 8.74
N VAL A 63 9.07 -3.48 9.38
CA VAL A 63 9.72 -2.16 9.36
C VAL A 63 11.14 -2.27 9.92
N GLN A 64 11.29 -2.92 11.08
CA GLN A 64 12.58 -3.11 11.72
C GLN A 64 13.56 -3.88 10.82
N PHE A 65 13.08 -4.93 10.14
CA PHE A 65 13.89 -5.67 9.18
C PHE A 65 14.43 -4.74 8.07
N PHE A 66 13.56 -3.95 7.42
CA PHE A 66 14.00 -3.05 6.35
C PHE A 66 14.90 -1.92 6.84
N VAL A 67 14.70 -1.41 8.06
CA VAL A 67 15.61 -0.42 8.66
C VAL A 67 16.99 -1.01 8.87
N GLN A 68 17.09 -2.22 9.41
CA GLN A 68 18.37 -2.89 9.65
C GLN A 68 19.05 -3.28 8.35
N PHE A 69 18.27 -3.76 7.38
CA PHE A 69 18.78 -4.13 6.08
C PHE A 69 19.33 -2.94 5.30
N GLU A 70 18.63 -1.82 5.33
CA GLU A 70 19.12 -0.57 4.75
C GLU A 70 20.44 -0.13 5.40
N ARG A 71 20.52 -0.15 6.76
CA ARG A 71 21.76 0.17 7.47
C ARG A 71 22.90 -0.77 7.09
N PHE A 72 22.62 -2.05 6.90
CA PHE A 72 23.61 -3.01 6.43
C PHE A 72 24.12 -2.67 5.04
N LEU A 73 23.23 -2.35 4.09
CA LEU A 73 23.61 -1.97 2.74
C LEU A 73 24.51 -0.74 2.70
N TYR A 74 24.24 0.26 3.55
CA TYR A 74 25.07 1.47 3.61
C TYR A 74 26.45 1.29 4.26
N GLN A 75 26.77 0.12 4.80
CA GLN A 75 28.11 -0.19 5.25
C GLN A 75 29.06 -0.52 4.08
N PHE A 76 28.54 -0.78 2.91
CA PHE A 76 29.31 -1.09 1.72
C PHE A 76 29.38 0.13 0.77
N PRO A 77 30.49 0.28 0.02
CA PRO A 77 30.54 1.25 -1.06
C PRO A 77 29.42 0.95 -2.06
N LEU A 78 28.51 1.90 -2.25
CA LEU A 78 27.42 1.75 -3.20
C LEU A 78 27.96 1.88 -4.63
N SER A 79 28.21 0.75 -5.28
CA SER A 79 28.43 0.74 -6.73
C SER A 79 27.12 1.13 -7.44
N SER A 80 27.22 1.57 -8.72
CA SER A 80 26.05 1.87 -9.54
C SER A 80 25.06 0.70 -9.62
N GLU A 81 25.57 -0.52 -9.54
CA GLU A 81 24.77 -1.76 -9.54
C GLU A 81 24.01 -1.94 -8.22
N LEU A 82 24.67 -1.71 -7.09
CA LEU A 82 24.03 -1.83 -5.78
C LEU A 82 23.08 -0.67 -5.48
N MET A 83 23.29 0.49 -6.10
CA MET A 83 22.48 1.68 -5.88
C MET A 83 20.98 1.44 -6.19
N GLY A 84 20.67 0.82 -7.33
CA GLY A 84 19.29 0.50 -7.71
C GLY A 84 18.60 -0.38 -6.67
N TYR A 85 19.30 -1.37 -6.16
CA TYR A 85 18.81 -2.25 -5.10
C TYR A 85 18.61 -1.50 -3.77
N ALA A 86 19.57 -0.68 -3.37
CA ALA A 86 19.47 0.12 -2.14
C ALA A 86 18.28 1.10 -2.18
N VAL A 87 18.03 1.74 -3.32
CA VAL A 87 16.86 2.60 -3.53
C VAL A 87 15.56 1.81 -3.36
N MET A 88 15.46 0.59 -3.91
CA MET A 88 14.28 -0.27 -3.75
C MET A 88 14.07 -0.69 -2.29
N VAL A 89 15.13 -1.03 -1.56
CA VAL A 89 15.02 -1.36 -0.13
C VAL A 89 14.54 -0.15 0.68
N SER A 90 15.04 1.05 0.39
CA SER A 90 14.59 2.29 1.03
C SER A 90 13.12 2.61 0.70
N LYS A 91 12.68 2.30 -0.52
CA LYS A 91 11.28 2.44 -0.93
C LYS A 91 10.40 1.45 -0.17
N LEU A 92 10.75 0.18 -0.15
CA LEU A 92 10.01 -0.87 0.58
C LEU A 92 9.86 -0.54 2.06
N LYS A 93 10.91 -0.02 2.71
CA LYS A 93 10.85 0.46 4.09
C LYS A 93 9.79 1.55 4.28
N ARG A 94 9.74 2.55 3.38
CA ARG A 94 8.74 3.63 3.46
C ARG A 94 7.34 3.14 3.21
N ASP A 95 7.17 2.24 2.26
CA ASP A 95 5.85 1.71 1.90
C ASP A 95 5.26 0.88 3.04
N ILE A 96 6.04 -0.01 3.66
CA ILE A 96 5.55 -0.81 4.80
C ILE A 96 5.22 0.06 6.01
N LEU A 97 6.02 1.10 6.27
CA LEU A 97 5.72 2.08 7.32
C LEU A 97 4.42 2.84 7.03
N SER A 98 4.22 3.26 5.79
CA SER A 98 2.99 3.95 5.37
C SER A 98 1.77 3.03 5.45
N ILE A 99 1.89 1.76 5.06
CA ILE A 99 0.82 0.76 5.22
C ILE A 99 0.44 0.62 6.70
N ARG A 100 1.44 0.50 7.57
CA ARG A 100 1.23 0.41 9.02
C ARG A 100 0.46 1.60 9.56
N GLU A 101 0.87 2.83 9.19
CA GLU A 101 0.21 4.06 9.64
C GLU A 101 -1.22 4.20 9.10
N LEU A 102 -1.44 3.87 7.83
CA LEU A 102 -2.78 3.89 7.23
C LEU A 102 -3.73 2.92 7.94
N LEU A 103 -3.26 1.71 8.26
CA LEU A 103 -4.05 0.74 9.02
C LEU A 103 -4.36 1.24 10.43
N ALA A 104 -3.39 1.90 11.10
CA ALA A 104 -3.58 2.45 12.45
C ALA A 104 -4.66 3.54 12.52
N ILE A 105 -4.95 4.21 11.42
CA ILE A 105 -6.01 5.23 11.33
C ILE A 105 -7.26 4.73 10.59
N GLY A 106 -7.37 3.42 10.32
CA GLY A 106 -8.53 2.83 9.67
C GLY A 106 -8.64 3.08 8.16
N GLN A 107 -7.56 3.47 7.51
CA GLN A 107 -7.50 3.70 6.06
C GLN A 107 -7.14 2.40 5.31
N ASP A 108 -7.90 1.33 5.57
CA ASP A 108 -7.61 -0.02 5.07
C ASP A 108 -7.60 -0.10 3.53
N MET A 109 -8.49 0.61 2.85
CA MET A 109 -8.53 0.62 1.38
C MET A 109 -7.28 1.24 0.77
N THR A 110 -6.85 2.40 1.31
CA THR A 110 -5.61 3.06 0.87
C THR A 110 -4.40 2.18 1.19
N ALA A 111 -4.39 1.54 2.35
CA ALA A 111 -3.35 0.58 2.73
C ALA A 111 -3.27 -0.61 1.76
N ARG A 112 -4.41 -1.15 1.28
CA ARG A 112 -4.45 -2.24 0.30
C ARG A 112 -3.90 -1.84 -1.07
N VAL A 113 -4.23 -0.61 -1.53
CA VAL A 113 -3.66 -0.07 -2.78
C VAL A 113 -2.15 0.03 -2.66
N LEU A 114 -1.65 0.56 -1.54
CA LEU A 114 -0.21 0.65 -1.30
C LEU A 114 0.44 -0.74 -1.14
N ALA A 115 -0.25 -1.69 -0.49
CA ALA A 115 0.22 -3.07 -0.36
C ALA A 115 0.36 -3.76 -1.73
N ARG A 116 -0.48 -3.41 -2.71
CA ARG A 116 -0.30 -3.88 -4.09
C ARG A 116 1.02 -3.41 -4.68
N THR A 117 1.32 -2.12 -4.54
CA THR A 117 2.60 -1.55 -5.01
C THR A 117 3.78 -2.19 -4.27
N PHE A 118 3.67 -2.33 -2.95
CA PHE A 118 4.69 -2.96 -2.12
C PHE A 118 5.02 -4.39 -2.57
N VAL A 119 4.01 -5.19 -2.91
CA VAL A 119 4.20 -6.57 -3.41
C VAL A 119 4.92 -6.56 -4.77
N GLU A 120 4.61 -5.62 -5.66
CA GLU A 120 5.31 -5.46 -6.93
C GLU A 120 6.75 -4.98 -6.76
N ASP A 121 7.00 -4.10 -5.82
CA ASP A 121 8.35 -3.63 -5.49
C ASP A 121 9.22 -4.73 -4.89
N ILE A 122 8.66 -5.66 -4.12
CA ILE A 122 9.36 -6.87 -3.68
C ILE A 122 9.80 -7.71 -4.88
N GLU A 123 8.94 -7.89 -5.89
CA GLU A 123 9.28 -8.60 -7.12
C GLU A 123 10.49 -7.95 -7.83
N ILE A 124 10.47 -6.62 -7.93
CA ILE A 124 11.60 -5.86 -8.52
C ILE A 124 12.86 -6.07 -7.66
N ALA A 125 12.78 -5.86 -6.35
CA ALA A 125 13.92 -6.01 -5.45
C ALA A 125 14.55 -7.40 -5.54
N MET A 126 13.75 -8.46 -5.57
CA MET A 126 14.26 -9.83 -5.72
C MET A 126 14.92 -10.06 -7.09
N ALA A 127 14.36 -9.51 -8.16
CA ALA A 127 14.98 -9.59 -9.48
C ALA A 127 16.33 -8.85 -9.54
N LEU A 128 16.44 -7.70 -8.86
CA LEU A 128 17.69 -6.95 -8.74
C LEU A 128 18.73 -7.72 -7.91
N ALA A 129 18.31 -8.36 -6.81
CA ALA A 129 19.21 -9.15 -5.96
C ALA A 129 19.85 -10.35 -6.70
N LEU A 130 19.17 -10.89 -7.71
CA LEU A 130 19.63 -12.07 -8.43
C LEU A 130 20.61 -11.78 -9.59
N SER A 131 20.67 -10.53 -10.08
CA SER A 131 21.38 -10.24 -11.31
C SER A 131 21.90 -8.80 -11.37
N ALA A 132 23.23 -8.66 -11.41
CA ALA A 132 23.91 -7.39 -11.65
C ALA A 132 23.47 -6.73 -12.97
N ASP A 133 23.21 -7.54 -14.01
CA ASP A 133 22.70 -7.04 -15.30
C ASP A 133 21.31 -6.43 -15.16
N THR A 134 20.45 -7.05 -14.36
CA THR A 134 19.12 -6.50 -14.06
C THR A 134 19.24 -5.20 -13.27
N CYS A 135 20.17 -5.09 -12.33
CA CYS A 135 20.46 -3.85 -11.60
C CYS A 135 20.92 -2.74 -12.56
N ARG A 136 21.85 -3.03 -13.46
CA ARG A 136 22.32 -2.06 -14.48
C ARG A 136 21.17 -1.61 -15.39
N ALA A 137 20.36 -2.55 -15.86
CA ALA A 137 19.20 -2.26 -16.70
C ALA A 137 18.19 -1.36 -15.94
N PHE A 138 17.93 -1.63 -14.67
CA PHE A 138 17.04 -0.82 -13.83
C PHE A 138 17.58 0.60 -13.66
N ALA A 139 18.87 0.76 -13.36
CA ALA A 139 19.50 2.06 -13.14
C ALA A 139 19.56 2.93 -14.42
N SER A 140 19.62 2.30 -15.60
CA SER A 140 19.74 2.98 -16.90
C SER A 140 18.41 3.15 -17.63
N THR A 141 17.32 2.55 -17.15
CA THR A 141 16.05 2.61 -17.87
C THR A 141 15.39 3.98 -17.75
N HIS A 142 14.91 4.48 -18.88
CA HIS A 142 14.04 5.66 -18.94
C HIS A 142 12.57 5.27 -19.13
N ASP A 143 12.29 4.02 -19.47
CA ASP A 143 10.95 3.45 -19.62
C ASP A 143 10.73 2.32 -18.61
N THR A 144 9.96 2.63 -17.57
CA THR A 144 9.60 1.68 -16.52
C THR A 144 8.79 0.50 -17.06
N ASN A 145 7.95 0.74 -18.09
CA ASN A 145 7.10 -0.31 -18.66
C ASN A 145 7.96 -1.31 -19.45
N ASP A 146 8.96 -0.84 -20.19
CA ASP A 146 9.88 -1.72 -20.93
C ASP A 146 10.66 -2.60 -19.94
N PHE A 147 11.23 -1.99 -18.89
CA PHE A 147 11.91 -2.74 -17.83
C PHE A 147 11.00 -3.80 -17.21
N TRP A 148 9.76 -3.41 -16.84
CA TRP A 148 8.78 -4.31 -16.26
C TRP A 148 8.47 -5.49 -17.18
N ASN A 149 8.12 -5.21 -18.43
CA ASN A 149 7.78 -6.24 -19.42
C ASN A 149 8.93 -7.21 -19.68
N LYS A 150 10.16 -6.71 -19.68
CA LYS A 150 11.35 -7.51 -19.97
C LYS A 150 11.79 -8.40 -18.80
N HIS A 151 11.73 -7.89 -17.57
CA HIS A 151 12.38 -8.53 -16.42
C HIS A 151 11.41 -9.09 -15.36
N ILE A 152 10.20 -8.53 -15.22
CA ILE A 152 9.28 -8.80 -14.11
C ILE A 152 7.96 -9.38 -14.59
N GLY A 153 7.35 -8.75 -15.59
CA GLY A 153 5.99 -9.03 -16.04
C GLY A 153 5.78 -10.45 -16.59
N TYR A 154 4.51 -10.78 -16.78
CA TYR A 154 4.06 -12.06 -17.37
C TYR A 154 4.56 -13.32 -16.65
N GLY A 155 4.77 -13.22 -15.34
CA GLY A 155 5.20 -14.36 -14.52
C GLY A 155 6.71 -14.63 -14.52
N LYS A 156 7.52 -13.89 -15.30
CA LYS A 156 8.99 -14.06 -15.38
C LYS A 156 9.68 -13.95 -14.03
N VAL A 157 9.13 -13.16 -13.12
CA VAL A 157 9.69 -12.95 -11.79
C VAL A 157 9.55 -14.19 -10.89
N TYR A 158 8.54 -15.03 -11.06
CA TYR A 158 8.29 -16.14 -10.14
C TYR A 158 9.35 -17.23 -10.19
N ASP A 159 9.90 -17.52 -11.38
CA ASP A 159 11.03 -18.43 -11.52
C ASP A 159 12.27 -17.84 -10.83
N LYS A 160 12.51 -16.54 -10.97
CA LYS A 160 13.62 -15.85 -10.30
C LYS A 160 13.43 -15.86 -8.78
N MET A 161 12.22 -15.62 -8.29
CA MET A 161 11.91 -15.71 -6.85
C MET A 161 12.19 -17.11 -6.31
N THR A 162 11.78 -18.15 -7.04
CA THR A 162 12.07 -19.54 -6.65
C THR A 162 13.58 -19.78 -6.60
N GLN A 163 14.32 -19.39 -7.64
CA GLN A 163 15.77 -19.49 -7.66
C GLN A 163 16.45 -18.75 -6.51
N TYR A 164 15.98 -17.55 -6.18
CA TYR A 164 16.47 -16.77 -5.05
C TYR A 164 16.30 -17.51 -3.72
N LEU A 165 15.09 -18.01 -3.47
CA LEU A 165 14.78 -18.75 -2.25
C LEU A 165 15.63 -20.03 -2.14
N LEU A 166 15.82 -20.76 -3.23
CA LEU A 166 16.72 -21.93 -3.27
C LEU A 166 18.16 -21.55 -2.98
N ALA A 167 18.66 -20.44 -3.55
CA ALA A 167 20.00 -19.93 -3.28
C ALA A 167 20.19 -19.52 -1.80
N CYS A 168 19.11 -19.07 -1.14
CA CYS A 168 19.08 -18.80 0.30
C CYS A 168 18.93 -20.07 1.16
N GLY A 169 18.95 -21.26 0.58
CA GLY A 169 18.84 -22.53 1.31
C GLY A 169 17.42 -22.93 1.72
N VAL A 170 16.39 -22.29 1.15
CA VAL A 170 15.00 -22.67 1.39
C VAL A 170 14.71 -23.97 0.62
N PRO A 171 14.13 -25.02 1.26
CA PRO A 171 13.73 -26.25 0.57
C PRO A 171 12.76 -25.96 -0.59
N GLU A 172 12.86 -26.74 -1.67
CA GLU A 172 12.14 -26.48 -2.92
C GLU A 172 10.62 -26.46 -2.74
N ASP A 173 10.07 -27.40 -2.00
CA ASP A 173 8.64 -27.47 -1.70
C ASP A 173 8.17 -26.19 -0.98
N ARG A 174 8.94 -25.72 -0.01
CA ARG A 174 8.65 -24.48 0.74
C ARG A 174 8.83 -23.24 -0.12
N ALA A 175 9.84 -23.20 -0.97
CA ALA A 175 10.05 -22.08 -1.91
C ALA A 175 8.86 -21.94 -2.85
N ARG A 176 8.36 -23.02 -3.43
CA ARG A 176 7.15 -23.02 -4.28
C ARG A 176 5.92 -22.52 -3.54
N VAL A 177 5.69 -22.94 -2.30
CA VAL A 177 4.57 -22.47 -1.47
C VAL A 177 4.69 -20.98 -1.19
N LEU A 178 5.87 -20.45 -0.89
CA LEU A 178 6.08 -19.04 -0.63
C LEU A 178 5.80 -18.18 -1.89
N VAL A 179 6.28 -18.63 -3.05
CA VAL A 179 6.03 -17.93 -4.33
C VAL A 179 4.55 -17.93 -4.68
N GLU A 180 3.85 -19.06 -4.48
CA GLU A 180 2.40 -19.11 -4.75
C GLU A 180 1.60 -18.22 -3.79
N ARG A 181 1.96 -18.18 -2.50
CA ARG A 181 1.34 -17.24 -1.54
C ARG A 181 1.56 -15.79 -1.94
N HIS A 182 2.75 -15.45 -2.41
CA HIS A 182 3.05 -14.11 -2.91
C HIS A 182 2.14 -13.76 -4.12
N ARG A 183 2.00 -14.69 -5.06
CA ARG A 183 1.12 -14.54 -6.23
C ARG A 183 -0.34 -14.33 -5.84
N GLN A 184 -0.82 -15.09 -4.85
CA GLN A 184 -2.18 -14.93 -4.31
C GLN A 184 -2.37 -13.59 -3.62
N ALA A 185 -1.40 -13.13 -2.80
CA ALA A 185 -1.43 -11.81 -2.18
C ALA A 185 -1.50 -10.69 -3.23
N LYS A 186 -0.69 -10.80 -4.28
CA LYS A 186 -0.72 -9.86 -5.42
C LYS A 186 -2.10 -9.79 -6.07
N LYS A 187 -2.73 -10.95 -6.32
CA LYS A 187 -4.09 -11.01 -6.88
C LYS A 187 -5.11 -10.36 -5.94
N MET A 188 -5.06 -10.68 -4.67
CA MET A 188 -5.98 -10.13 -3.65
C MET A 188 -5.89 -8.59 -3.59
N PHE A 189 -4.69 -8.03 -3.55
CA PHE A 189 -4.52 -6.56 -3.53
C PHE A 189 -4.88 -5.90 -4.87
N SER A 190 -4.76 -6.61 -5.99
CA SER A 190 -5.17 -6.13 -7.31
C SER A 190 -6.66 -5.79 -7.38
N GLU A 191 -7.50 -6.57 -6.71
CA GLU A 191 -8.93 -6.31 -6.65
C GLU A 191 -9.24 -4.96 -5.99
N SER A 192 -8.43 -4.55 -5.02
CA SER A 192 -8.57 -3.24 -4.35
C SER A 192 -8.21 -2.06 -5.26
N THR A 193 -7.26 -2.26 -6.18
CA THR A 193 -6.82 -1.22 -7.12
C THR A 193 -7.83 -1.00 -8.24
N HIS A 194 -8.52 -2.05 -8.66
CA HIS A 194 -9.45 -2.01 -9.80
C HIS A 194 -10.92 -1.83 -9.40
N GLY A 195 -11.21 -1.46 -8.16
CA GLY A 195 -12.57 -1.17 -7.71
C GLY A 195 -13.48 -2.40 -7.72
N GLY A 196 -12.94 -3.59 -7.46
CA GLY A 196 -13.74 -4.81 -7.37
C GLY A 196 -14.89 -4.69 -6.36
N ARG A 197 -15.98 -5.43 -6.57
CA ARG A 197 -17.17 -5.41 -5.72
C ARG A 197 -16.84 -5.53 -4.22
N ASN A 198 -15.94 -6.43 -3.86
CA ASN A 198 -15.55 -6.64 -2.47
C ASN A 198 -14.84 -5.41 -1.89
N SER A 199 -13.95 -4.78 -2.67
CA SER A 199 -13.27 -3.54 -2.28
C SER A 199 -14.26 -2.40 -2.01
N SER A 200 -15.26 -2.24 -2.88
CA SER A 200 -16.29 -1.22 -2.73
C SER A 200 -17.16 -1.46 -1.49
N LEU A 201 -17.50 -2.72 -1.20
CA LEU A 201 -18.23 -3.07 0.02
C LEU A 201 -17.41 -2.77 1.27
N PHE A 202 -16.13 -3.11 1.31
CA PHE A 202 -15.27 -2.79 2.45
C PHE A 202 -15.12 -1.28 2.67
N SER A 203 -15.07 -0.48 1.59
CA SER A 203 -15.05 0.98 1.70
C SER A 203 -16.34 1.55 2.32
N ALA A 204 -17.48 0.94 2.03
CA ALA A 204 -18.77 1.36 2.58
C ALA A 204 -18.88 1.13 4.09
N PHE A 205 -18.09 0.21 4.65
CA PHE A 205 -18.04 -0.07 6.09
C PHE A 205 -16.93 0.71 6.83
N SER A 206 -16.17 1.54 6.12
CA SER A 206 -15.19 2.43 6.76
C SER A 206 -15.92 3.41 7.69
N PRO A 207 -15.42 3.65 8.91
CA PRO A 207 -16.11 4.52 9.86
C PRO A 207 -16.26 5.92 9.28
N ALA A 208 -17.48 6.42 9.19
CA ALA A 208 -17.74 7.79 8.78
C ALA A 208 -17.12 8.75 9.81
N LEU A 209 -16.47 9.81 9.34
CA LEU A 209 -15.83 10.81 10.18
C LEU A 209 -16.82 11.45 11.18
N SER A 210 -18.06 11.63 10.75
CA SER A 210 -19.14 12.25 11.54
C SER A 210 -20.06 11.26 12.25
N ALA A 211 -19.73 9.96 12.29
CA ALA A 211 -20.58 8.98 12.95
C ALA A 211 -20.61 9.23 14.46
N PRO A 212 -21.81 9.31 15.10
CA PRO A 212 -21.92 9.51 16.54
C PRO A 212 -21.20 8.39 17.29
N ALA A 213 -20.58 8.72 18.43
CA ALA A 213 -19.77 7.80 19.23
C ALA A 213 -20.49 6.49 19.65
N ASN A 214 -21.82 6.48 19.58
CA ASN A 214 -22.69 5.36 19.98
C ASN A 214 -23.19 4.50 18.81
N SER A 215 -22.78 4.77 17.56
CA SER A 215 -23.16 3.88 16.46
C SER A 215 -22.35 2.59 16.56
N THR A 216 -22.94 1.59 17.20
CA THR A 216 -22.40 0.22 17.37
C THR A 216 -22.50 -0.62 16.10
N SER A 217 -22.62 0.00 14.94
CA SER A 217 -22.75 -0.71 13.66
C SER A 217 -21.41 -1.06 13.05
N PHE A 218 -20.68 -1.94 13.74
CA PHE A 218 -19.82 -2.91 13.06
C PHE A 218 -20.43 -4.30 13.30
N PRO A 219 -20.69 -5.07 12.26
CA PRO A 219 -21.04 -6.47 12.43
C PRO A 219 -19.90 -7.26 13.07
#